data_ef7624e4fb5bbe85884edce3b5b9c797
#
_entry.id   ef7624e4fb5bbe85884edce3b5b9c797
#
_cell.length_a   1.000
_cell.length_b   1.000
_cell.length_c   1.000
_cell.angle_alpha   90.00
_cell.angle_beta   90.00
_cell.angle_gamma   90.00
#
_symmetry.space_group_name_H-M   'P 1'
#
loop_
_entity.id
_entity.type
_entity.pdbx_description
1 polymer ?
#
loop_
_entity_poly.entity_id
_entity_poly.type
_entity_poly.pdbx_seq_one_letter_code
_entity_poly.pdbx_strand_id
1 'polypeptide(L)'
;MEPTAQTGLSVTHLISNASMPVKVIMAILFLMFLSTLYLTGKKYVQLIRLRRKNREFDQTFWSGSDLEILYTNYEKRHPESIERIFIDGFREFTQFNGNNLEDPDVIVHNCRRAMTAAHNRETAQQERGLNILATIGSAAPYIGLLGTVYGIMNSFIAIGGEKTASISSVAPGIAEALIATAIGLLAVIPSVLSYNYFVARSETLVVEYDAFIEEFSNLLQRQILLARDYQRRQQRKPA
;
A
#
# COMPACT_ATOMS: atom_id res chain seq x y z
N MET A 1 -43.24 -20.25 -38.27
CA MET A 1 -42.43 -19.19 -37.65
C MET A 1 -41.24 -19.86 -37.01
N GLU A 2 -40.12 -19.98 -37.75
CA GLU A 2 -38.86 -20.45 -37.17
C GLU A 2 -38.28 -19.35 -36.30
N PRO A 3 -37.79 -19.64 -35.07
CA PRO A 3 -37.05 -18.68 -34.32
C PRO A 3 -35.72 -18.41 -35.03
N THR A 4 -35.57 -17.21 -35.59
CA THR A 4 -34.29 -16.71 -36.09
C THR A 4 -33.27 -16.85 -34.95
N ALA A 5 -32.38 -17.83 -35.11
CA ALA A 5 -31.19 -17.95 -34.30
C ALA A 5 -30.42 -16.64 -34.46
N GLN A 6 -30.57 -15.75 -33.49
CA GLN A 6 -29.62 -14.65 -33.29
C GLN A 6 -28.29 -15.32 -32.99
N THR A 7 -27.47 -15.52 -33.99
CA THR A 7 -26.03 -15.73 -33.87
C THR A 7 -25.44 -14.41 -33.32
N GLY A 8 -25.87 -14.07 -32.09
CA GLY A 8 -25.30 -12.99 -31.36
C GLY A 8 -23.82 -13.28 -31.24
N LEU A 9 -22.98 -12.35 -31.71
CA LEU A 9 -21.54 -12.29 -31.44
C LEU A 9 -21.32 -12.36 -29.94
N SER A 10 -21.33 -13.57 -29.38
CA SER A 10 -21.08 -13.78 -27.96
C SER A 10 -19.65 -13.36 -27.68
N VAL A 11 -19.44 -12.57 -26.63
CA VAL A 11 -18.10 -12.14 -26.18
C VAL A 11 -17.16 -13.35 -26.03
N THR A 12 -17.68 -14.47 -25.53
CA THR A 12 -16.93 -15.73 -25.42
C THR A 12 -16.50 -16.28 -26.77
N HIS A 13 -17.35 -16.21 -27.81
CA HIS A 13 -17.03 -16.65 -29.17
C HIS A 13 -15.97 -15.73 -29.82
N LEU A 14 -16.05 -14.42 -29.59
CA LEU A 14 -15.05 -13.46 -30.06
C LEU A 14 -13.69 -13.73 -29.40
N ILE A 15 -13.65 -13.95 -28.08
CA ILE A 15 -12.39 -14.26 -27.36
C ILE A 15 -11.79 -15.60 -27.85
N SER A 16 -12.64 -16.63 -28.09
CA SER A 16 -12.15 -17.95 -28.56
C SER A 16 -11.57 -17.93 -29.96
N ASN A 17 -12.05 -17.07 -30.83
CA ASN A 17 -11.61 -16.94 -32.23
C ASN A 17 -10.52 -15.87 -32.44
N ALA A 18 -10.23 -15.06 -31.41
CA ALA A 18 -9.21 -14.02 -31.49
C ALA A 18 -7.85 -14.57 -31.93
N SER A 19 -7.06 -13.74 -32.59
CA SER A 19 -5.70 -14.09 -33.00
C SER A 19 -4.82 -14.37 -31.77
N MET A 20 -3.82 -15.26 -31.91
CA MET A 20 -2.94 -15.64 -30.78
C MET A 20 -2.31 -14.45 -30.07
N PRO A 21 -1.76 -13.43 -30.75
CA PRO A 21 -1.21 -12.25 -30.04
C PRO A 21 -2.26 -11.47 -29.26
N VAL A 22 -3.48 -11.30 -29.79
CA VAL A 22 -4.57 -10.61 -29.06
C VAL A 22 -5.00 -11.43 -27.85
N LYS A 23 -5.06 -12.77 -27.94
CA LYS A 23 -5.31 -13.63 -26.76
C LYS A 23 -4.27 -13.47 -25.67
N VAL A 24 -2.99 -13.40 -26.02
CA VAL A 24 -1.89 -13.19 -25.06
C VAL A 24 -2.06 -11.83 -24.38
N ILE A 25 -2.35 -10.76 -25.13
CA ILE A 25 -2.60 -9.43 -24.60
C ILE A 25 -3.78 -9.46 -23.63
N MET A 26 -4.91 -10.03 -24.01
CA MET A 26 -6.09 -10.15 -23.13
C MET A 26 -5.78 -10.95 -21.86
N ALA A 27 -5.01 -12.05 -21.96
CA ALA A 27 -4.60 -12.84 -20.81
C ALA A 27 -3.72 -12.04 -19.83
N ILE A 28 -2.76 -11.27 -20.34
CA ILE A 28 -1.92 -10.37 -19.52
C ILE A 28 -2.79 -9.34 -18.80
N LEU A 29 -3.69 -8.67 -19.50
CA LEU A 29 -4.59 -7.68 -18.92
C LEU A 29 -5.53 -8.27 -17.88
N PHE A 30 -6.03 -9.47 -18.10
CA PHE A 30 -6.85 -10.19 -17.14
C PHE A 30 -6.07 -10.57 -15.88
N LEU A 31 -4.82 -11.03 -16.01
CA LEU A 31 -3.93 -11.26 -14.86
C LEU A 31 -3.63 -9.97 -14.09
N MET A 32 -3.43 -8.85 -14.78
CA MET A 32 -3.28 -7.54 -14.16
C MET A 32 -4.54 -7.15 -13.37
N PHE A 33 -5.72 -7.38 -13.93
CA PHE A 33 -6.98 -7.14 -13.24
C PHE A 33 -7.13 -8.00 -11.97
N LEU A 34 -6.86 -9.30 -12.04
CA LEU A 34 -6.89 -10.19 -10.87
C LEU A 34 -5.87 -9.78 -9.81
N SER A 35 -4.66 -9.38 -10.24
CA SER A 35 -3.63 -8.86 -9.35
C SER A 35 -4.09 -7.59 -8.62
N THR A 36 -4.78 -6.70 -9.32
CA THR A 36 -5.36 -5.48 -8.74
C THR A 36 -6.38 -5.83 -7.65
N LEU A 37 -7.31 -6.73 -7.92
CA LEU A 37 -8.32 -7.13 -6.93
C LEU A 37 -7.69 -7.78 -5.69
N TYR A 38 -6.73 -8.68 -5.91
CA TYR A 38 -6.00 -9.33 -4.82
C TYR A 38 -5.24 -8.34 -3.94
N LEU A 39 -4.45 -7.45 -4.56
CA LEU A 39 -3.66 -6.44 -3.84
C LEU A 39 -4.55 -5.45 -3.09
N THR A 40 -5.64 -5.02 -3.72
CA THR A 40 -6.62 -4.11 -3.11
C THR A 40 -7.24 -4.74 -1.87
N GLY A 41 -7.71 -5.99 -1.97
CA GLY A 41 -8.31 -6.71 -0.84
C GLY A 41 -7.31 -6.93 0.29
N LYS A 42 -6.09 -7.38 -0.03
CA LYS A 42 -5.02 -7.56 0.95
C LYS A 42 -4.67 -6.27 1.70
N LYS A 43 -4.48 -5.18 0.96
CA LYS A 43 -4.16 -3.86 1.52
C LYS A 43 -5.29 -3.29 2.37
N TYR A 44 -6.52 -3.46 1.94
CA TYR A 44 -7.67 -3.01 2.70
C TYR A 44 -7.77 -3.68 4.07
N VAL A 45 -7.62 -5.02 4.11
CA VAL A 45 -7.59 -5.77 5.37
C VAL A 45 -6.42 -5.36 6.26
N GLN A 46 -5.22 -5.19 5.67
CA GLN A 46 -4.04 -4.72 6.40
C GLN A 46 -4.28 -3.35 7.03
N LEU A 47 -4.84 -2.41 6.29
CA LEU A 47 -5.11 -1.05 6.78
C LEU A 47 -6.12 -1.03 7.93
N ILE A 48 -7.22 -1.80 7.83
CA ILE A 48 -8.21 -1.89 8.92
C ILE A 48 -7.57 -2.45 10.19
N ARG A 49 -6.79 -3.54 10.06
CA ARG A 49 -6.07 -4.14 11.20
C ARG A 49 -5.12 -3.14 11.86
N LEU A 50 -4.35 -2.41 11.04
CA LEU A 50 -3.36 -1.46 11.52
C LEU A 50 -4.02 -0.29 12.28
N ARG A 51 -5.10 0.28 11.74
CA ARG A 51 -5.86 1.34 12.42
C ARG A 51 -6.44 0.89 13.74
N ARG A 52 -6.94 -0.34 13.81
CA ARG A 52 -7.46 -0.89 15.06
C ARG A 52 -6.34 -1.01 16.10
N LYS A 53 -5.20 -1.58 15.72
CA LYS A 53 -4.02 -1.70 16.60
C LYS A 53 -3.53 -0.34 17.09
N ASN A 54 -3.37 0.62 16.17
CA ASN A 54 -2.94 1.97 16.54
C ASN A 54 -3.88 2.61 17.56
N ARG A 55 -5.19 2.50 17.34
CA ARG A 55 -6.18 3.04 18.28
C ARG A 55 -6.15 2.35 19.64
N GLU A 56 -6.01 1.04 19.68
CA GLU A 56 -5.89 0.28 20.93
C GLU A 56 -4.62 0.67 21.69
N PHE A 57 -3.50 0.81 20.99
CA PHE A 57 -2.24 1.26 21.57
C PHE A 57 -2.34 2.69 22.10
N ASP A 58 -2.86 3.62 21.31
CA ASP A 58 -2.99 5.03 21.67
C ASP A 58 -3.85 5.22 22.95
N GLN A 59 -4.99 4.53 23.02
CA GLN A 59 -5.83 4.53 24.22
C GLN A 59 -5.08 4.01 25.46
N THR A 60 -4.27 2.97 25.31
CA THR A 60 -3.50 2.39 26.41
C THR A 60 -2.34 3.27 26.81
N PHE A 61 -1.64 3.86 25.86
CA PHE A 61 -0.51 4.75 26.09
C PHE A 61 -0.94 6.01 26.87
N TRP A 62 -2.02 6.67 26.44
CA TRP A 62 -2.52 7.89 27.07
C TRP A 62 -3.37 7.65 28.34
N SER A 63 -3.64 6.40 28.72
CA SER A 63 -4.31 6.09 30.00
C SER A 63 -3.44 6.30 31.23
N GLY A 64 -2.16 6.65 31.05
CA GLY A 64 -1.21 6.82 32.16
C GLY A 64 -0.58 5.52 32.66
N SER A 65 -0.59 4.47 31.83
CA SER A 65 0.08 3.20 32.13
C SER A 65 1.60 3.40 32.27
N ASP A 66 2.23 2.59 33.13
CA ASP A 66 3.68 2.57 33.25
C ASP A 66 4.33 2.15 31.92
N LEU A 67 5.28 2.97 31.44
CA LEU A 67 5.95 2.76 30.16
C LEU A 67 6.74 1.44 30.11
N GLU A 68 7.30 0.99 31.25
CA GLU A 68 8.04 -0.26 31.34
C GLU A 68 7.12 -1.48 31.21
N ILE A 69 5.94 -1.42 31.83
CA ILE A 69 4.90 -2.43 31.70
C ILE A 69 4.40 -2.46 30.24
N LEU A 70 4.18 -1.30 29.66
CA LEU A 70 3.75 -1.17 28.28
C LEU A 70 4.78 -1.78 27.31
N TYR A 71 6.05 -1.43 27.48
CA TYR A 71 7.16 -1.98 26.73
C TYR A 71 7.19 -3.51 26.77
N THR A 72 7.16 -4.10 27.98
CA THR A 72 7.21 -5.54 28.17
C THR A 72 6.02 -6.26 27.53
N ASN A 73 4.83 -5.65 27.56
CA ASN A 73 3.62 -6.21 26.97
C ASN A 73 3.63 -6.21 25.45
N TYR A 74 4.12 -5.14 24.85
CA TYR A 74 4.09 -4.97 23.38
C TYR A 74 5.31 -5.57 22.68
N GLU A 75 6.49 -5.59 23.30
CA GLU A 75 7.70 -6.18 22.71
C GLU A 75 7.49 -7.64 22.26
N LYS A 76 6.75 -8.42 23.06
CA LYS A 76 6.47 -9.85 22.79
C LYS A 76 5.42 -10.12 21.73
N ARG A 77 4.66 -9.09 21.27
CA ARG A 77 3.49 -9.24 20.40
C ARG A 77 3.75 -9.00 18.92
N HIS A 78 4.99 -8.97 18.44
CA HIS A 78 5.33 -8.54 17.08
C HIS A 78 4.79 -7.14 16.78
N PRO A 79 5.36 -6.11 17.41
CA PRO A 79 4.89 -4.74 17.28
C PRO A 79 4.95 -4.26 15.82
N GLU A 80 3.91 -3.55 15.40
CA GLU A 80 3.77 -2.96 14.07
C GLU A 80 3.34 -1.49 14.24
N SER A 81 3.67 -0.63 13.28
CA SER A 81 3.18 0.76 13.26
C SER A 81 3.64 1.56 14.49
N ILE A 82 2.74 2.27 15.17
CA ILE A 82 3.07 3.10 16.36
C ILE A 82 3.67 2.26 17.51
N GLU A 83 3.20 1.02 17.71
CA GLU A 83 3.79 0.11 18.70
C GLU A 83 5.29 -0.08 18.48
N ARG A 84 5.70 -0.27 17.21
CA ARG A 84 7.11 -0.44 16.84
C ARG A 84 7.93 0.81 17.09
N ILE A 85 7.38 1.98 16.75
CA ILE A 85 8.01 3.28 16.98
C ILE A 85 8.24 3.49 18.48
N PHE A 86 7.23 3.20 19.32
CA PHE A 86 7.33 3.24 20.76
C PHE A 86 8.43 2.30 21.30
N ILE A 87 8.41 1.03 20.88
CA ILE A 87 9.36 0.01 21.35
C ILE A 87 10.80 0.40 21.02
N ASP A 88 11.08 0.83 19.78
CA ASP A 88 12.44 1.19 19.38
C ASP A 88 12.90 2.46 20.10
N GLY A 89 12.04 3.45 20.32
CA GLY A 89 12.34 4.65 21.11
C GLY A 89 12.55 4.37 22.59
N PHE A 90 11.69 3.56 23.21
CA PHE A 90 11.81 3.23 24.63
C PHE A 90 13.00 2.32 24.92
N ARG A 91 13.32 1.40 24.00
CA ARG A 91 14.54 0.56 24.09
C ARG A 91 15.81 1.44 24.16
N GLU A 92 15.89 2.45 23.33
CA GLU A 92 17.01 3.40 23.35
C GLU A 92 17.05 4.17 24.66
N PHE A 93 15.90 4.62 25.15
CA PHE A 93 15.78 5.31 26.43
C PHE A 93 16.28 4.44 27.60
N THR A 94 15.94 3.16 27.67
CA THR A 94 16.37 2.26 28.75
C THR A 94 17.87 1.98 28.75
N GLN A 95 18.52 2.00 27.59
CA GLN A 95 19.98 1.80 27.48
C GLN A 95 20.76 2.98 28.09
N PHE A 96 20.24 4.20 28.01
CA PHE A 96 20.91 5.40 28.55
C PHE A 96 20.58 5.67 30.00
N ASN A 97 19.47 5.18 30.53
CA ASN A 97 19.01 5.48 31.91
C ASN A 97 19.94 4.92 33.00
N GLY A 98 20.93 4.07 32.64
CA GLY A 98 21.95 3.56 33.55
C GLY A 98 23.23 4.42 33.68
N ASN A 99 23.46 5.36 32.78
CA ASN A 99 24.66 6.19 32.73
C ASN A 99 24.34 7.63 33.14
N ASN A 100 24.58 7.95 34.41
CA ASN A 100 24.32 9.26 35.03
C ASN A 100 25.09 10.48 34.44
N LEU A 101 25.74 10.34 33.30
CA LEU A 101 26.69 11.34 32.76
C LEU A 101 26.21 12.04 31.49
N GLU A 102 25.12 11.57 30.86
CA GLU A 102 24.70 12.18 29.61
C GLU A 102 23.69 13.32 29.77
N ASP A 103 23.77 14.28 28.85
CA ASP A 103 22.85 15.40 28.76
C ASP A 103 21.44 14.89 28.37
N PRO A 104 20.34 15.29 29.07
CA PRO A 104 18.99 14.95 28.71
C PRO A 104 18.65 15.14 27.23
N ASP A 105 19.16 16.22 26.66
CA ASP A 105 18.90 16.56 25.26
C ASP A 105 19.54 15.52 24.30
N VAL A 106 20.71 14.98 24.65
CA VAL A 106 21.37 13.90 23.89
C VAL A 106 20.55 12.62 23.95
N ILE A 107 20.05 12.25 25.14
CA ILE A 107 19.22 11.05 25.32
C ILE A 107 17.95 11.15 24.48
N VAL A 108 17.22 12.26 24.61
CA VAL A 108 15.98 12.49 23.85
C VAL A 108 16.25 12.50 22.35
N HIS A 109 17.36 13.11 21.92
CA HIS A 109 17.75 13.12 20.50
C HIS A 109 18.01 11.71 19.96
N ASN A 110 18.69 10.84 20.70
CA ASN A 110 18.94 9.46 20.30
C ASN A 110 17.65 8.63 20.25
N CYS A 111 16.76 8.77 21.26
CA CYS A 111 15.44 8.14 21.24
C CYS A 111 14.63 8.57 20.00
N ARG A 112 14.62 9.87 19.68
CA ARG A 112 13.95 10.41 18.51
C ARG A 112 14.51 9.84 17.20
N ARG A 113 15.84 9.71 17.09
CA ARG A 113 16.48 9.06 15.93
C ARG A 113 16.08 7.60 15.78
N ALA A 114 16.01 6.85 16.89
CA ALA A 114 15.54 5.46 16.87
C ALA A 114 14.09 5.35 16.41
N MET A 115 13.21 6.22 16.95
CA MET A 115 11.81 6.31 16.55
C MET A 115 11.64 6.68 15.07
N THR A 116 12.40 7.66 14.59
CA THR A 116 12.38 8.06 13.16
C THR A 116 12.85 6.92 12.25
N ALA A 117 13.86 6.16 12.67
CA ALA A 117 14.31 4.98 11.90
C ALA A 117 13.23 3.88 11.85
N ALA A 118 12.49 3.66 12.95
CA ALA A 118 11.36 2.74 12.99
C ALA A 118 10.21 3.24 12.10
N HIS A 119 9.85 4.53 12.19
CA HIS A 119 8.86 5.20 11.36
C HIS A 119 9.14 4.97 9.86
N ASN A 120 10.36 5.26 9.41
CA ASN A 120 10.74 5.07 8.00
C ASN A 120 10.60 3.62 7.53
N ARG A 121 10.92 2.65 8.39
CA ARG A 121 10.74 1.21 8.08
C ARG A 121 9.26 0.83 7.97
N GLU A 122 8.43 1.31 8.91
CA GLU A 122 6.99 1.04 8.90
C GLU A 122 6.30 1.67 7.69
N THR A 123 6.66 2.90 7.33
CA THR A 123 6.15 3.58 6.12
C THR A 123 6.53 2.81 4.86
N ALA A 124 7.81 2.44 4.72
CA ALA A 124 8.27 1.65 3.57
C ALA A 124 7.56 0.27 3.47
N GLN A 125 7.24 -0.35 4.61
CA GLN A 125 6.48 -1.60 4.62
C GLN A 125 5.03 -1.42 4.20
N GLN A 126 4.41 -0.29 4.56
CA GLN A 126 3.04 0.04 4.16
C GLN A 126 2.93 0.38 2.69
N GLU A 127 3.95 0.99 2.11
CA GLU A 127 4.00 1.32 0.68
C GLU A 127 4.27 0.10 -0.23
N ARG A 128 4.75 -1.01 0.33
CA ARG A 128 5.00 -2.24 -0.44
C ARG A 128 3.76 -2.70 -1.18
N GLY A 129 3.92 -2.91 -2.48
CA GLY A 129 2.86 -3.36 -3.39
C GLY A 129 2.00 -2.25 -3.98
N LEU A 130 2.07 -1.00 -3.49
CA LEU A 130 1.40 0.14 -4.14
C LEU A 130 2.00 0.43 -5.51
N ASN A 131 3.31 0.25 -5.67
CA ASN A 131 3.98 0.40 -6.95
C ASN A 131 3.42 -0.53 -8.05
N ILE A 132 2.94 -1.73 -7.67
CA ILE A 132 2.31 -2.65 -8.64
C ILE A 132 0.99 -2.07 -9.13
N LEU A 133 0.17 -1.51 -8.22
CA LEU A 133 -1.08 -0.83 -8.59
C LEU A 133 -0.80 0.38 -9.49
N ALA A 134 0.20 1.20 -9.16
CA ALA A 134 0.61 2.32 -9.99
C ALA A 134 1.06 1.86 -11.39
N THR A 135 1.86 0.79 -11.47
CA THR A 135 2.32 0.22 -12.74
C THR A 135 1.17 -0.32 -13.58
N ILE A 136 0.22 -1.04 -12.98
CA ILE A 136 -0.97 -1.52 -13.69
C ILE A 136 -1.80 -0.32 -14.19
N GLY A 137 -2.02 0.68 -13.34
CA GLY A 137 -2.75 1.90 -13.67
C GLY A 137 -2.14 2.67 -14.85
N SER A 138 -0.82 2.69 -14.96
CA SER A 138 -0.12 3.38 -16.07
C SER A 138 0.07 2.51 -17.31
N ALA A 139 0.36 1.22 -17.18
CA ALA A 139 0.73 0.36 -18.31
C ALA A 139 -0.46 -0.32 -18.99
N ALA A 140 -1.49 -0.72 -18.25
CA ALA A 140 -2.60 -1.48 -18.81
C ALA A 140 -3.37 -0.76 -19.94
N PRO A 141 -3.55 0.59 -19.94
CA PRO A 141 -4.18 1.27 -21.07
C PRO A 141 -3.38 1.11 -22.36
N TYR A 142 -2.05 1.20 -22.28
CA TYR A 142 -1.17 1.07 -23.44
C TYR A 142 -1.12 -0.37 -23.96
N ILE A 143 -1.16 -1.36 -23.06
CA ILE A 143 -1.25 -2.77 -23.43
C ILE A 143 -2.60 -3.06 -24.13
N GLY A 144 -3.70 -2.47 -23.63
CA GLY A 144 -5.02 -2.55 -24.28
C GLY A 144 -5.03 -1.90 -25.66
N LEU A 145 -4.42 -0.70 -25.76
CA LEU A 145 -4.26 -0.01 -27.05
C LEU A 145 -3.42 -0.82 -28.05
N LEU A 146 -2.33 -1.45 -27.57
CA LEU A 146 -1.54 -2.36 -28.41
C LEU A 146 -2.39 -3.48 -28.95
N GLY A 147 -3.31 -4.03 -28.15
CA GLY A 147 -4.28 -5.03 -28.55
C GLY A 147 -5.19 -4.57 -29.69
N THR A 148 -5.69 -3.32 -29.63
CA THR A 148 -6.52 -2.75 -30.72
C THR A 148 -5.72 -2.52 -31.97
N VAL A 149 -4.54 -1.94 -31.88
CA VAL A 149 -3.69 -1.67 -33.05
C VAL A 149 -3.37 -3.00 -33.76
N TYR A 150 -2.95 -4.02 -33.01
CA TYR A 150 -2.62 -5.33 -33.58
C TYR A 150 -3.84 -6.03 -34.17
N GLY A 151 -4.99 -6.04 -33.50
CA GLY A 151 -6.20 -6.68 -33.97
C GLY A 151 -6.76 -6.03 -35.22
N ILE A 152 -6.79 -4.70 -35.29
CA ILE A 152 -7.22 -3.96 -36.49
C ILE A 152 -6.24 -4.19 -37.64
N MET A 153 -4.94 -4.12 -37.37
CA MET A 153 -3.91 -4.40 -38.39
C MET A 153 -4.11 -5.82 -39.00
N ASN A 154 -4.28 -6.82 -38.15
CA ASN A 154 -4.49 -8.18 -38.60
C ASN A 154 -5.78 -8.35 -39.44
N SER A 155 -6.84 -7.63 -39.07
CA SER A 155 -8.09 -7.60 -39.82
C SER A 155 -7.91 -7.03 -41.25
N PHE A 156 -7.14 -5.96 -41.40
CA PHE A 156 -6.85 -5.38 -42.71
C PHE A 156 -5.90 -6.23 -43.55
N ILE A 157 -4.93 -6.92 -42.96
CA ILE A 157 -4.05 -7.84 -43.65
C ILE A 157 -4.87 -8.99 -44.25
N ALA A 158 -5.86 -9.51 -43.51
CA ALA A 158 -6.72 -10.59 -43.99
C ALA A 158 -7.52 -10.21 -45.25
N ILE A 159 -7.98 -8.95 -45.38
CA ILE A 159 -8.70 -8.48 -46.57
C ILE A 159 -7.75 -8.22 -47.76
N GLY A 160 -6.50 -7.83 -47.51
CA GLY A 160 -5.56 -7.50 -48.58
C GLY A 160 -5.27 -8.65 -49.52
N GLY A 161 -5.66 -9.89 -49.18
CA GLY A 161 -5.56 -11.08 -50.04
C GLY A 161 -6.87 -11.48 -50.77
N GLU A 162 -8.00 -10.80 -50.44
CA GLU A 162 -9.31 -11.15 -51.01
C GLU A 162 -9.69 -10.25 -52.21
N LYS A 163 -10.27 -10.84 -53.27
CA LYS A 163 -10.72 -10.09 -54.45
C LYS A 163 -11.95 -9.21 -54.21
N THR A 164 -12.69 -9.44 -53.12
CA THR A 164 -13.88 -8.68 -52.72
C THR A 164 -13.81 -8.39 -51.25
N ALA A 165 -13.39 -7.17 -50.89
CA ALA A 165 -13.37 -6.69 -49.51
C ALA A 165 -14.81 -6.48 -49.01
N SER A 166 -15.19 -7.15 -47.92
CA SER A 166 -16.48 -6.97 -47.25
C SER A 166 -16.27 -6.49 -45.81
N ILE A 167 -17.11 -5.58 -45.35
CA ILE A 167 -17.12 -5.13 -43.93
C ILE A 167 -17.41 -6.32 -43.02
N SER A 168 -18.21 -7.29 -43.44
CA SER A 168 -18.53 -8.50 -42.68
C SER A 168 -17.32 -9.39 -42.41
N SER A 169 -16.26 -9.32 -43.21
CA SER A 169 -15.04 -10.13 -43.00
C SER A 169 -14.11 -9.50 -41.96
N VAL A 170 -14.15 -8.18 -41.72
CA VAL A 170 -13.30 -7.49 -40.73
C VAL A 170 -13.98 -7.19 -39.40
N ALA A 171 -15.30 -7.11 -39.39
CA ALA A 171 -16.06 -6.74 -38.19
C ALA A 171 -15.73 -7.62 -36.96
N PRO A 172 -15.54 -8.95 -37.05
CA PRO A 172 -15.14 -9.77 -35.91
C PRO A 172 -13.79 -9.38 -35.35
N GLY A 173 -12.77 -9.20 -36.18
CA GLY A 173 -11.42 -8.84 -35.71
C GLY A 173 -11.33 -7.43 -35.10
N ILE A 174 -12.13 -6.48 -35.61
CA ILE A 174 -12.27 -5.15 -35.00
C ILE A 174 -12.96 -5.28 -33.63
N ALA A 175 -14.01 -6.08 -33.51
CA ALA A 175 -14.71 -6.33 -32.26
C ALA A 175 -13.76 -6.95 -31.19
N GLU A 176 -12.96 -7.95 -31.59
CA GLU A 176 -11.94 -8.57 -30.73
C GLU A 176 -10.91 -7.55 -30.22
N ALA A 177 -10.46 -6.67 -31.12
CA ALA A 177 -9.53 -5.60 -30.77
C ALA A 177 -10.11 -4.64 -29.70
N LEU A 178 -11.36 -4.23 -29.87
CA LEU A 178 -12.05 -3.36 -28.92
C LEU A 178 -12.24 -4.03 -27.55
N ILE A 179 -12.49 -5.34 -27.51
CA ILE A 179 -12.56 -6.12 -26.25
C ILE A 179 -11.23 -6.05 -25.50
N ALA A 180 -10.09 -6.15 -26.18
CA ALA A 180 -8.78 -6.05 -25.52
C ALA A 180 -8.63 -4.70 -24.78
N THR A 181 -9.03 -3.59 -25.41
CA THR A 181 -9.01 -2.28 -24.75
C THR A 181 -10.00 -2.20 -23.59
N ALA A 182 -11.20 -2.76 -23.74
CA ALA A 182 -12.19 -2.80 -22.66
C ALA A 182 -11.64 -3.54 -21.42
N ILE A 183 -10.97 -4.69 -21.61
CA ILE A 183 -10.31 -5.43 -20.53
C ILE A 183 -9.18 -4.59 -19.91
N GLY A 184 -8.41 -3.87 -20.72
CA GLY A 184 -7.38 -2.93 -20.23
C GLY A 184 -7.97 -1.89 -19.30
N LEU A 185 -9.06 -1.24 -19.67
CA LEU A 185 -9.75 -0.25 -18.85
C LEU A 185 -10.35 -0.84 -17.57
N LEU A 186 -10.87 -2.08 -17.64
CA LEU A 186 -11.33 -2.81 -16.44
C LEU A 186 -10.20 -3.05 -15.44
N ALA A 187 -8.97 -3.23 -15.88
CA ALA A 187 -7.80 -3.36 -15.00
C ALA A 187 -7.35 -2.01 -14.43
N VAL A 188 -7.38 -0.95 -15.23
CA VAL A 188 -6.89 0.38 -14.87
C VAL A 188 -7.75 1.03 -13.80
N ILE A 189 -9.06 1.08 -14.00
CA ILE A 189 -9.98 1.85 -13.14
C ILE A 189 -9.83 1.45 -11.67
N PRO A 190 -9.99 0.17 -11.28
CA PRO A 190 -9.83 -0.22 -9.88
C PRO A 190 -8.39 -0.05 -9.38
N SER A 191 -7.39 -0.18 -10.26
CA SER A 191 -5.97 -0.03 -9.88
C SER A 191 -5.65 1.39 -9.47
N VAL A 192 -6.04 2.37 -10.28
CA VAL A 192 -5.80 3.80 -10.00
C VAL A 192 -6.58 4.25 -8.77
N LEU A 193 -7.86 3.86 -8.67
CA LEU A 193 -8.68 4.21 -7.51
C LEU A 193 -8.10 3.63 -6.20
N SER A 194 -7.67 2.36 -6.24
CA SER A 194 -7.07 1.71 -5.08
C SER A 194 -5.73 2.33 -4.71
N TYR A 195 -4.87 2.60 -5.70
CA TYR A 195 -3.58 3.27 -5.48
C TYR A 195 -3.76 4.62 -4.78
N ASN A 196 -4.59 5.50 -5.35
CA ASN A 196 -4.83 6.82 -4.78
C ASN A 196 -5.42 6.75 -3.37
N TYR A 197 -6.35 5.82 -3.14
CA TYR A 197 -6.93 5.61 -1.81
C TYR A 197 -5.86 5.19 -0.78
N PHE A 198 -5.01 4.21 -1.11
CA PHE A 198 -4.00 3.72 -0.17
C PHE A 198 -2.86 4.70 0.05
N VAL A 199 -2.45 5.46 -0.97
CA VAL A 199 -1.47 6.53 -0.81
C VAL A 199 -1.97 7.58 0.18
N ALA A 200 -3.17 8.12 -0.02
CA ALA A 200 -3.75 9.10 0.89
C ALA A 200 -3.89 8.58 2.33
N ARG A 201 -4.16 7.27 2.49
CA ARG A 201 -4.23 6.64 3.83
C ARG A 201 -2.86 6.42 4.45
N SER A 202 -1.84 6.12 3.64
CA SER A 202 -0.45 6.02 4.10
C SER A 202 0.05 7.38 4.60
N GLU A 203 -0.21 8.46 3.88
CA GLU A 203 0.14 9.83 4.29
C GLU A 203 -0.51 10.22 5.63
N THR A 204 -1.77 9.84 5.85
CA THR A 204 -2.44 10.07 7.14
C THR A 204 -1.70 9.37 8.29
N LEU A 205 -1.25 8.12 8.08
CA LEU A 205 -0.50 7.36 9.10
C LEU A 205 0.88 7.98 9.36
N VAL A 206 1.55 8.50 8.33
CA VAL A 206 2.83 9.23 8.48
C VAL A 206 2.67 10.41 9.43
N VAL A 207 1.61 11.21 9.25
CA VAL A 207 1.32 12.34 10.14
C VAL A 207 1.04 11.89 11.59
N GLU A 208 0.29 10.78 11.77
CA GLU A 208 0.06 10.19 13.10
C GLU A 208 1.37 9.75 13.76
N TYR A 209 2.30 9.16 13.01
CA TYR A 209 3.61 8.75 13.52
C TYR A 209 4.47 9.92 13.92
N ASP A 210 4.52 10.96 13.11
CA ASP A 210 5.28 12.17 13.41
C ASP A 210 4.76 12.85 14.70
N ALA A 211 3.44 12.98 14.82
CA ALA A 211 2.81 13.51 16.02
C ALA A 211 3.19 12.68 17.25
N PHE A 212 3.09 11.35 17.17
CA PHE A 212 3.46 10.46 18.28
C PHE A 212 4.94 10.59 18.66
N ILE A 213 5.86 10.68 17.69
CA ILE A 213 7.31 10.85 17.94
C ILE A 213 7.57 12.15 18.73
N GLU A 214 6.93 13.26 18.34
CA GLU A 214 7.08 14.53 19.05
C GLU A 214 6.50 14.46 20.47
N GLU A 215 5.29 13.95 20.63
CA GLU A 215 4.62 13.84 21.93
C GLU A 215 5.39 12.93 22.88
N PHE A 216 5.85 11.78 22.39
CA PHE A 216 6.63 10.84 23.20
C PHE A 216 8.00 11.40 23.54
N SER A 217 8.67 12.10 22.62
CA SER A 217 9.94 12.79 22.90
C SER A 217 9.80 13.82 24.02
N ASN A 218 8.73 14.63 24.00
CA ASN A 218 8.42 15.60 25.03
C ASN A 218 8.15 14.93 26.40
N LEU A 219 7.46 13.78 26.39
CA LEU A 219 7.20 13.00 27.60
C LEU A 219 8.50 12.48 28.21
N LEU A 220 9.38 11.89 27.39
CA LEU A 220 10.70 11.41 27.83
C LEU A 220 11.55 12.53 28.40
N GLN A 221 11.61 13.69 27.74
CA GLN A 221 12.36 14.86 28.22
C GLN A 221 11.86 15.30 29.61
N ARG A 222 10.55 15.38 29.80
CA ARG A 222 9.97 15.74 31.11
C ARG A 222 10.29 14.70 32.18
N GLN A 223 10.27 13.42 31.89
CA GLN A 223 10.63 12.37 32.84
C GLN A 223 12.10 12.45 33.26
N ILE A 224 13.02 12.68 32.32
CA ILE A 224 14.45 12.82 32.60
C ILE A 224 14.70 14.03 33.53
N LEU A 225 14.07 15.17 33.22
CA LEU A 225 14.22 16.39 34.07
C LEU A 225 13.70 16.17 35.47
N LEU A 226 12.54 15.53 35.64
CA LEU A 226 11.99 15.21 36.97
C LEU A 226 12.89 14.26 37.76
N ALA A 227 13.44 13.23 37.13
CA ALA A 227 14.36 12.30 37.75
C ALA A 227 15.66 13.00 38.20
N ARG A 228 16.22 13.90 37.40
CA ARG A 228 17.38 14.72 37.77
C ARG A 228 17.11 15.65 38.95
N ASP A 229 15.97 16.32 38.96
CA ASP A 229 15.60 17.21 40.07
C ASP A 229 15.42 16.42 41.36
N TYR A 230 14.85 15.23 41.30
CA TYR A 230 14.72 14.35 42.45
C TYR A 230 16.11 13.94 43.00
N GLN A 231 17.03 13.51 42.15
CA GLN A 231 18.40 13.15 42.55
C GLN A 231 19.15 14.33 43.15
N ARG A 232 19.06 15.52 42.56
CA ARG A 232 19.68 16.76 43.12
C ARG A 232 19.14 17.10 44.50
N ARG A 233 17.86 16.91 44.77
CA ARG A 233 17.24 17.16 46.08
C ARG A 233 17.70 16.15 47.13
N GLN A 234 17.90 14.90 46.75
CA GLN A 234 18.44 13.86 47.64
C GLN A 234 19.88 14.16 48.04
N GLN A 235 20.72 14.61 47.12
CA GLN A 235 22.12 14.98 47.41
C GLN A 235 22.27 16.26 48.25
N ARG A 236 21.24 17.10 48.31
CA ARG A 236 21.22 18.36 49.10
C ARG A 236 20.62 18.20 50.49
N LYS A 237 20.13 17.05 50.92
CA LYS A 237 19.69 16.80 52.28
C LYS A 237 20.95 16.62 53.15
N PRO A 238 21.23 17.56 54.13
CA PRO A 238 22.33 17.38 55.04
C PRO A 238 22.06 16.18 55.95
N ALA A 239 23.14 15.44 56.27
CA ALA A 239 23.14 14.34 57.22
C ALA A 239 22.76 14.80 58.62
#